data_50c52428d2802e958ba7fb63bab0b053
#
_entry.id   50c52428d2802e958ba7fb63bab0b053
#
_cell.length_a   1.000
_cell.length_b   1.000
_cell.length_c   1.000
_cell.angle_alpha   90.00
_cell.angle_beta   90.00
_cell.angle_gamma   90.00
#
_symmetry.space_group_name_H-M   'P 1'
#
loop_
_entity.id
_entity.type
_entity.pdbx_description
1 polymer ?
#
loop_
_entity_poly.entity_id
_entity_poly.type
_entity_poly.pdbx_seq_one_letter_code
_entity_poly.pdbx_strand_id
1 'polypeptide(L)' 'MKKHYNIYVPAFVYDDLKIGTIDYNPANNEATLQLDGEKERYFASVAAAMNCVKQSHPHAYIEERRYV' A
#
# COMPACT_ATOMS: atom_id res chain seq x y z
N MET A 1 7.70 -1.67 -15.91
CA MET A 1 7.78 -0.38 -15.19
C MET A 1 7.24 -0.55 -13.78
N LYS A 2 8.01 -0.19 -12.77
CA LYS A 2 7.59 -0.31 -11.38
C LYS A 2 6.57 0.75 -11.02
N LYS A 3 5.62 0.38 -10.15
CA LYS A 3 4.62 1.32 -9.63
C LYS A 3 4.76 1.42 -8.13
N HIS A 4 4.57 2.62 -7.61
CA HIS A 4 4.68 2.90 -6.18
C HIS A 4 3.37 3.49 -5.67
N TYR A 5 2.88 2.97 -4.56
CA TYR A 5 1.64 3.43 -3.96
C TYR A 5 1.87 3.80 -2.50
N ASN A 6 1.23 4.86 -2.06
CA ASN A 6 1.10 5.16 -0.64
C ASN A 6 -0.22 4.61 -0.13
N ILE A 7 -0.22 4.08 1.08
CA ILE A 7 -1.42 3.56 1.73
C ILE A 7 -1.87 4.57 2.78
N TYR A 8 -3.15 4.94 2.72
CA TYR A 8 -3.74 5.91 3.64
C TYR A 8 -4.94 5.33 4.36
N VAL A 9 -5.20 5.83 5.56
CA VAL A 9 -6.46 5.61 6.27
C VAL A 9 -7.13 6.95 6.50
N PRO A 10 -8.47 7.04 6.38
CA PRO A 10 -9.20 8.29 6.63
C PRO A 10 -9.08 8.73 8.08
N ALA A 11 -8.98 10.04 8.28
CA ALA A 11 -8.99 10.64 9.60
C ALA A 11 -10.14 11.66 9.70
N PHE A 12 -10.78 11.75 10.88
CA PHE A 12 -11.97 12.58 11.02
C PHE A 12 -11.66 14.07 11.08
N VAL A 13 -10.51 14.46 11.62
CA VAL A 13 -10.21 15.85 11.94
C VAL A 13 -9.03 16.40 11.14
N TYR A 14 -8.14 15.52 10.71
CA TYR A 14 -6.91 15.90 10.00
C TYR A 14 -6.89 15.25 8.63
N ASP A 15 -5.86 15.58 7.85
CA ASP A 15 -5.61 14.90 6.58
C ASP A 15 -5.46 13.40 6.81
N ASP A 16 -5.77 12.62 5.78
CA ASP A 16 -5.65 11.17 5.85
C ASP A 16 -4.23 10.76 6.23
N LEU A 17 -4.12 9.74 7.05
CA LEU A 17 -2.85 9.29 7.61
C LEU A 17 -2.21 8.23 6.71
N LYS A 18 -0.97 8.46 6.30
CA LYS A 18 -0.18 7.48 5.58
C LYS A 18 0.30 6.41 6.55
N ILE A 19 -0.02 5.13 6.26
CA ILE A 19 0.35 4.02 7.14
C ILE A 19 1.38 3.07 6.52
N GLY A 20 1.70 3.23 5.24
CA GLY A 20 2.68 2.38 4.58
C GLY A 20 2.75 2.60 3.09
N THR A 21 3.40 1.66 2.42
CA THR A 21 3.60 1.72 0.97
C THR A 21 3.43 0.34 0.34
N ILE A 22 3.12 0.32 -0.96
CA ILE A 22 3.18 -0.88 -1.79
C ILE A 22 4.02 -0.55 -3.01
N ASP A 23 5.01 -1.38 -3.29
CA ASP A 23 5.81 -1.29 -4.51
C ASP A 23 5.51 -2.50 -5.37
N TYR A 24 5.05 -2.27 -6.60
CA TYR A 24 4.71 -3.35 -7.53
C TYR A 24 5.71 -3.42 -8.66
N ASN A 25 6.24 -4.62 -8.89
CA ASN A 25 7.16 -4.90 -10.00
C ASN A 25 6.45 -5.83 -11.00
N PRO A 26 6.03 -5.31 -12.17
CA PRO A 26 5.32 -6.13 -13.15
C PRO A 26 6.21 -7.17 -13.82
N ALA A 27 7.54 -7.01 -13.78
CA ALA A 27 8.45 -7.96 -14.39
C ALA A 27 8.37 -9.35 -13.74
N ASN A 28 8.07 -9.41 -12.43
CA ASN A 28 7.95 -10.66 -11.70
C ASN A 28 6.61 -10.81 -10.99
N ASN A 29 5.66 -9.92 -11.25
CA ASN A 29 4.33 -9.91 -10.63
C ASN A 29 4.42 -9.93 -9.10
N GLU A 30 5.29 -9.11 -8.54
CA GLU A 30 5.50 -9.07 -7.09
C GLU A 30 5.14 -7.70 -6.53
N ALA A 31 4.27 -7.69 -5.52
CA ALA A 31 3.92 -6.50 -4.76
C ALA A 31 4.57 -6.62 -3.37
N THR A 32 5.36 -5.60 -3.01
CA THR A 32 5.99 -5.54 -1.70
C THR A 32 5.23 -4.57 -0.82
N LEU A 33 4.67 -5.09 0.27
CA LEU A 33 3.92 -4.31 1.25
C LEU A 33 4.84 -3.96 2.42
N GLN A 34 4.90 -2.68 2.74
CA GLN A 34 5.65 -2.18 3.90
C GLN A 34 4.74 -1.29 4.72
N LEU A 35 4.24 -1.79 5.83
CA LEU A 35 3.52 -0.97 6.81
C LEU A 35 4.51 -0.37 7.80
N ASP A 36 4.20 0.81 8.32
CA ASP A 36 5.09 1.51 9.25
C ASP A 36 5.32 0.65 10.50
N GLY A 37 6.59 0.42 10.82
CA GLY A 37 6.99 -0.38 11.98
C GLY A 37 6.90 -1.89 11.78
N GLU A 38 6.54 -2.37 10.59
CA GLU A 38 6.43 -3.80 10.30
C GLU A 38 7.44 -4.23 9.24
N LYS A 39 7.69 -5.54 9.17
CA LYS A 39 8.56 -6.10 8.14
C LYS A 39 7.86 -6.12 6.79
N GLU A 40 8.66 -6.06 5.73
CA GLU A 40 8.16 -6.19 4.37
C GLU A 40 7.47 -7.54 4.16
N ARG A 41 6.39 -7.54 3.40
CA ARG A 41 5.64 -8.74 3.03
C ARG A 41 5.42 -8.71 1.52
N TYR A 42 5.37 -9.90 0.91
CA TYR A 42 5.31 -10.04 -0.54
C TYR A 42 3.99 -10.68 -0.95
N PHE A 43 3.40 -10.15 -2.01
CA PHE A 43 2.13 -10.62 -2.56
C PHE A 43 2.21 -10.69 -4.07
N ALA A 44 1.32 -11.49 -4.66
CA ALA A 44 1.28 -11.66 -6.12
C ALA A 44 0.68 -10.46 -6.86
N SER A 45 -0.04 -9.59 -6.14
CA SER A 45 -0.68 -8.42 -6.75
C SER A 45 -0.89 -7.33 -5.72
N VAL A 46 -1.13 -6.11 -6.20
CA VAL A 46 -1.50 -4.98 -5.34
C VAL A 46 -2.82 -5.26 -4.63
N ALA A 47 -3.79 -5.88 -5.33
CA ALA A 47 -5.08 -6.22 -4.74
C ALA A 47 -4.92 -7.19 -3.57
N ALA A 48 -4.06 -8.21 -3.70
CA ALA A 48 -3.79 -9.16 -2.62
C ALA A 48 -3.15 -8.46 -1.41
N ALA A 49 -2.21 -7.56 -1.66
CA ALA A 49 -1.59 -6.77 -0.59
C ALA A 49 -2.61 -5.92 0.14
N MET A 50 -3.51 -5.25 -0.60
CA MET A 50 -4.56 -4.41 -0.01
C MET A 50 -5.59 -5.23 0.76
N ASN A 51 -5.91 -6.44 0.32
CA ASN A 51 -6.79 -7.33 1.08
C ASN A 51 -6.21 -7.62 2.47
N CYS A 52 -4.90 -7.82 2.54
CA CYS A 52 -4.22 -8.00 3.83
C CYS A 52 -4.32 -6.75 4.70
N VAL A 53 -4.08 -5.58 4.12
CA VAL A 53 -4.17 -4.31 4.85
C VAL A 53 -5.58 -4.08 5.38
N LYS A 54 -6.60 -4.35 4.56
CA LYS A 54 -8.00 -4.11 4.92
C LYS A 54 -8.51 -5.02 6.02
N GLN A 55 -7.82 -6.10 6.34
CA GLN A 55 -8.18 -6.93 7.50
C GLN A 55 -7.99 -6.18 8.82
N SER A 56 -6.99 -5.30 8.89
CA SER A 56 -6.73 -4.48 10.06
C SER A 56 -7.23 -3.05 9.90
N HIS A 57 -7.31 -2.57 8.66
CA HIS A 57 -7.71 -1.20 8.33
C HIS A 57 -8.76 -1.24 7.21
N PRO A 58 -10.05 -1.52 7.54
CA PRO A 58 -11.08 -1.75 6.51
C PRO A 58 -11.30 -0.59 5.56
N HIS A 59 -11.00 0.64 5.98
CA HIS A 59 -11.19 1.84 5.17
C HIS A 59 -9.91 2.32 4.49
N ALA A 60 -8.83 1.53 4.55
CA ALA A 60 -7.58 1.90 3.91
C ALA A 60 -7.73 1.95 2.38
N TYR A 61 -7.02 2.87 1.77
CA TYR A 61 -6.98 3.01 0.31
C TYR A 61 -5.57 3.34 -0.13
N ILE A 62 -5.31 3.21 -1.44
CA ILE A 62 -4.00 3.49 -2.01
C ILE A 62 -4.09 4.67 -2.97
N GLU A 63 -2.96 5.37 -3.10
CA GLU A 63 -2.78 6.42 -4.08
C GLU A 63 -1.45 6.23 -4.76
N GLU A 64 -1.46 6.19 -6.09
CA GLU A 64 -0.23 6.00 -6.85
C GLU A 64 0.67 7.22 -6.74
N ARG A 65 1.95 6.98 -6.41
CA ARG A 65 2.96 8.03 -6.39
C ARG A 65 3.42 8.28 -7.81
N ARG A 66 3.27 9.51 -8.26
CA ARG A 66 3.76 9.93 -9.57
C ARG A 66 5.01 10.77 -9.40
N TYR A 67 6.04 10.39 -10.13
CA TYR A 67 7.22 11.21 -10.25
C TYR A 67 7.00 12.20 -11.38
N VAL A 68 7.16 13.46 -11.07
CA VAL A 68 7.04 14.53 -12.05
C VAL A 68 8.41 14.97 -12.47
#